data_ce2baa05f19439f8cfcce8b07bf4e5eb
#
_entry.id   ce2baa05f19439f8cfcce8b07bf4e5eb
#
_cell.length_a   1.000
_cell.length_b   1.000
_cell.length_c   1.000
_cell.angle_alpha   90.00
_cell.angle_beta   90.00
_cell.angle_gamma   90.00
#
_symmetry.space_group_name_H-M   'P 1'
#
loop_
_entity.id
_entity.type
_entity.pdbx_description
1 polymer ?
#
loop_
_entity_poly.entity_id
_entity_poly.type
_entity_poly.pdbx_seq_one_letter_code
_entity_poly.pdbx_strand_id
1 'polypeptide(L)'
;MAMIVKTIAIAMFMFPLHAQCDWFNKKTYWHCLLTNLENVQSDTIAQELIDQCKDRYPFYTRIWISKESPMFGLKTAKECTAHHGKDINSELAARYIQSACYKLYINN
;
A
#
# COMPACT_ATOMS: atom_id res chain seq x y z
N MET A 1 29.00 -45.80 -9.31
CA MET A 1 28.41 -45.25 -9.50
C MET A 1 27.37 -44.62 -8.90
N ALA A 2 26.99 -44.60 -8.13
CA ALA A 2 25.90 -44.03 -7.59
C ALA A 2 26.02 -42.73 -7.08
N MET A 3 26.80 -42.07 -7.15
CA MET A 3 26.88 -40.87 -6.61
C MET A 3 26.06 -39.84 -7.03
N ILE A 4 25.16 -40.01 -7.67
CA ILE A 4 24.41 -38.99 -8.11
C ILE A 4 23.45 -38.40 -7.24
N VAL A 5 23.05 -39.04 -6.33
CA VAL A 5 22.04 -38.48 -5.56
C VAL A 5 22.23 -37.24 -4.92
N LYS A 6 23.26 -36.84 -4.59
CA LYS A 6 23.38 -35.70 -3.84
C LYS A 6 22.85 -34.48 -4.32
N THR A 7 22.58 -34.34 -5.40
CA THR A 7 22.23 -33.05 -5.86
C THR A 7 20.89 -32.63 -5.60
N ILE A 8 20.10 -33.30 -4.97
CA ILE A 8 18.82 -32.83 -4.81
C ILE A 8 18.50 -31.91 -3.76
N ALA A 9 19.18 -31.86 -2.80
CA ALA A 9 18.75 -31.11 -1.68
C ALA A 9 18.71 -29.67 -1.79
N ILE A 10 19.06 -29.09 -2.79
CA ILE A 10 19.11 -27.71 -2.80
C ILE A 10 17.88 -26.96 -2.95
N ALA A 11 16.96 -27.47 -3.54
CA ALA A 11 15.84 -26.65 -3.86
C ALA A 11 15.03 -26.12 -2.74
N MET A 12 15.16 -26.60 -1.62
CA MET A 12 14.30 -26.14 -0.65
C MET A 12 14.55 -24.85 -0.11
N PHE A 13 15.55 -24.23 -0.37
CA PHE A 13 15.77 -22.98 0.22
C PHE A 13 15.12 -21.85 -0.43
N MET A 14 14.37 -22.09 -1.37
CA MET A 14 13.76 -21.00 -2.01
C MET A 14 12.60 -20.49 -1.31
N PHE A 15 12.47 -20.58 -0.11
CA PHE A 15 11.31 -20.10 0.55
C PHE A 15 11.18 -18.66 0.56
N PRO A 16 10.03 -18.13 0.34
CA PRO A 16 9.80 -16.71 0.29
C PRO A 16 9.84 -16.11 1.63
N LEU A 17 10.90 -15.55 1.93
CA LEU A 17 11.00 -14.90 3.18
C LEU A 17 10.26 -13.63 3.23
N HIS A 18 9.98 -13.04 2.11
CA HIS A 18 9.35 -11.76 2.18
C HIS A 18 7.97 -11.83 2.75
N ALA A 19 7.37 -12.96 2.79
CA ALA A 19 6.04 -13.04 3.35
C ALA A 19 6.02 -12.67 4.80
N GLN A 20 7.14 -12.70 5.46
CA GLN A 20 7.10 -12.44 6.84
C GLN A 20 7.14 -11.03 7.21
N CYS A 21 7.51 -10.18 6.31
CA CYS A 21 7.64 -8.79 6.63
C CYS A 21 6.32 -8.12 6.82
N ASP A 22 5.25 -8.74 6.36
CA ASP A 22 3.99 -8.05 6.40
C ASP A 22 3.45 -7.80 7.78
N TRP A 23 3.79 -8.57 8.75
CA TRP A 23 3.20 -8.34 10.03
C TRP A 23 3.89 -7.21 10.78
N PHE A 24 5.03 -6.76 10.30
CA PHE A 24 5.60 -5.59 10.89
C PHE A 24 5.03 -4.36 10.25
N ASN A 25 4.77 -4.41 8.95
CA ASN A 25 4.24 -3.28 8.25
C ASN A 25 2.78 -3.53 7.99
N LYS A 26 1.94 -3.10 8.88
CA LYS A 26 0.55 -3.32 8.68
C LYS A 26 0.03 -2.45 7.61
N LYS A 27 -0.03 -2.97 6.42
CA LYS A 27 -0.58 -2.21 5.34
C LYS A 27 -2.08 -2.31 5.39
N THR A 28 -2.75 -1.24 5.11
CA THR A 28 -4.19 -1.18 5.17
C THR A 28 -4.73 -0.73 3.83
N TYR A 29 -6.04 -0.73 3.72
CA TYR A 29 -6.70 -0.21 2.55
C TYR A 29 -6.20 1.21 2.21
N TRP A 30 -6.03 2.04 3.22
CA TRP A 30 -5.61 3.42 2.99
C TRP A 30 -4.19 3.51 2.44
N HIS A 31 -3.30 2.66 2.90
CA HIS A 31 -1.95 2.58 2.34
C HIS A 31 -2.00 2.06 0.89
N CYS A 32 -2.88 1.13 0.63
CA CYS A 32 -3.05 0.60 -0.72
C CYS A 32 -3.45 1.72 -1.68
N LEU A 33 -4.38 2.58 -1.26
CA LEU A 33 -4.78 3.70 -2.08
C LEU A 33 -3.63 4.64 -2.36
N LEU A 34 -2.86 4.99 -1.36
CA LEU A 34 -1.75 5.90 -1.56
C LEU A 34 -0.70 5.34 -2.50
N THR A 35 -0.41 4.06 -2.37
CA THR A 35 0.60 3.45 -3.20
C THR A 35 0.15 3.30 -4.64
N ASN A 36 -1.11 2.98 -4.85
CA ASN A 36 -1.57 2.65 -6.19
C ASN A 36 -2.15 3.80 -6.97
N LEU A 37 -2.61 4.85 -6.32
CA LEU A 37 -3.23 5.95 -7.04
C LEU A 37 -2.29 7.07 -7.45
N GLU A 38 -1.04 7.01 -7.05
CA GLU A 38 -0.10 8.01 -7.47
C GLU A 38 0.06 8.00 -8.99
N ASN A 39 0.11 9.15 -9.58
CA ASN A 39 0.32 9.33 -11.01
C ASN A 39 -0.78 8.78 -11.91
N VAL A 40 -1.93 8.49 -11.36
CA VAL A 40 -3.03 7.97 -12.15
C VAL A 40 -3.63 9.09 -13.00
N GLN A 41 -3.85 8.81 -14.25
CA GLN A 41 -4.26 9.83 -15.20
C GLN A 41 -5.72 9.79 -15.62
N SER A 42 -6.47 8.78 -15.24
CA SER A 42 -7.87 8.72 -15.61
C SER A 42 -8.70 8.14 -14.48
N ASP A 43 -9.97 8.57 -14.44
CA ASP A 43 -10.89 8.07 -13.43
C ASP A 43 -11.18 6.59 -13.60
N THR A 44 -11.16 6.10 -14.83
CA THR A 44 -11.42 4.69 -15.07
C THR A 44 -10.36 3.82 -14.43
N ILE A 45 -9.09 4.19 -14.61
CA ILE A 45 -8.00 3.45 -13.99
C ILE A 45 -8.06 3.60 -12.48
N ALA A 46 -8.37 4.81 -12.01
CA ALA A 46 -8.49 5.02 -10.58
C ALA A 46 -9.54 4.10 -9.97
N GLN A 47 -10.69 3.96 -10.63
CA GLN A 47 -11.75 3.12 -10.09
C GLN A 47 -11.32 1.66 -10.01
N GLU A 48 -10.60 1.18 -11.02
CA GLU A 48 -10.11 -0.18 -10.97
C GLU A 48 -9.15 -0.39 -9.82
N LEU A 49 -8.26 0.54 -9.61
CA LEU A 49 -7.29 0.40 -8.52
C LEU A 49 -7.94 0.50 -7.15
N ILE A 50 -8.96 1.36 -7.03
CA ILE A 50 -9.71 1.46 -5.78
C ILE A 50 -10.40 0.13 -5.50
N ASP A 51 -11.01 -0.47 -6.51
CA ASP A 51 -11.71 -1.74 -6.33
C ASP A 51 -10.74 -2.85 -5.97
N GLN A 52 -9.55 -2.85 -6.52
CA GLN A 52 -8.54 -3.83 -6.15
C GLN A 52 -8.12 -3.66 -4.70
N CYS A 53 -8.01 -2.43 -4.23
CA CYS A 53 -7.68 -2.20 -2.84
C CYS A 53 -8.81 -2.67 -1.92
N LYS A 54 -10.06 -2.47 -2.32
CA LYS A 54 -11.18 -2.95 -1.52
C LYS A 54 -11.20 -4.48 -1.46
N ASP A 55 -10.89 -5.13 -2.56
CA ASP A 55 -10.86 -6.59 -2.58
C ASP A 55 -9.76 -7.14 -1.71
N ARG A 56 -8.62 -6.44 -1.67
CA ARG A 56 -7.52 -6.91 -0.86
C ARG A 56 -7.76 -6.69 0.63
N TYR A 57 -8.51 -5.66 0.96
CA TYR A 57 -8.76 -5.31 2.36
C TYR A 57 -10.27 -5.16 2.59
N PRO A 58 -11.02 -6.25 2.58
CA PRO A 58 -12.49 -6.19 2.60
C PRO A 58 -13.09 -5.62 3.87
N PHE A 59 -12.34 -5.54 4.94
CA PHE A 59 -12.89 -4.99 6.16
C PHE A 59 -12.30 -3.62 6.48
N TYR A 60 -11.99 -2.87 5.45
CA TYR A 60 -11.26 -1.63 5.62
C TYR A 60 -11.99 -0.60 6.51
N THR A 61 -13.31 -0.63 6.54
CA THR A 61 -14.02 0.32 7.37
C THR A 61 -14.09 -0.08 8.82
N ARG A 62 -13.71 -1.30 9.15
CA ARG A 62 -13.79 -1.78 10.51
C ARG A 62 -12.47 -1.82 11.23
N ILE A 63 -11.39 -1.60 10.53
CA ILE A 63 -10.08 -1.69 11.13
C ILE A 63 -9.68 -0.34 11.69
N TRP A 64 -9.32 -0.32 12.97
CA TRP A 64 -8.87 0.90 13.59
C TRP A 64 -7.43 1.14 13.21
N ILE A 65 -7.08 2.36 12.88
CA ILE A 65 -5.76 2.70 12.44
C ILE A 65 -5.23 3.85 13.26
N SER A 66 -4.03 3.69 13.78
CA SER A 66 -3.35 4.79 14.45
C SER A 66 -2.77 5.71 13.41
N LYS A 67 -2.83 6.99 13.63
CA LYS A 67 -2.26 7.93 12.70
C LYS A 67 -0.75 7.86 12.76
N GLU A 68 -0.12 8.15 11.64
CA GLU A 68 1.30 8.06 11.53
C GLU A 68 1.99 9.12 12.34
N SER A 69 3.13 8.77 12.87
CA SER A 69 3.91 9.69 13.65
C SER A 69 4.59 10.70 12.74
N PRO A 70 4.72 11.93 13.14
CA PRO A 70 5.40 12.92 12.30
C PRO A 70 6.92 12.81 12.32
N MET A 71 7.46 11.78 12.90
CA MET A 71 8.89 11.66 12.98
C MET A 71 9.56 11.30 11.68
N PHE A 72 8.89 10.57 10.81
CA PHE A 72 9.52 10.10 9.60
C PHE A 72 8.70 10.50 8.40
N GLY A 73 9.34 10.98 7.38
CA GLY A 73 8.67 11.27 6.12
C GLY A 73 7.67 12.40 6.24
N LEU A 74 6.48 12.16 5.70
CA LEU A 74 5.45 13.18 5.68
C LEU A 74 4.87 13.38 7.07
N LYS A 75 4.60 14.62 7.42
CA LYS A 75 4.20 14.93 8.77
C LYS A 75 2.72 15.15 8.96
N THR A 76 2.03 15.63 7.96
CA THR A 76 0.62 15.97 8.11
C THR A 76 -0.17 15.44 6.95
N ALA A 77 -1.49 15.43 7.11
CA ALA A 77 -2.37 15.02 6.02
C ALA A 77 -2.21 15.95 4.83
N LYS A 78 -1.95 17.22 5.07
CA LYS A 78 -1.77 18.16 3.99
C LYS A 78 -0.51 17.85 3.20
N GLU A 79 0.58 17.55 3.86
CA GLU A 79 1.81 17.18 3.19
C GLU A 79 1.65 15.88 2.42
N CYS A 80 0.93 14.93 3.01
CA CYS A 80 0.65 13.66 2.37
C CYS A 80 -0.12 13.88 1.07
N THR A 81 -1.17 14.70 1.11
CA THR A 81 -1.99 14.97 -0.05
C THR A 81 -1.17 15.67 -1.15
N ALA A 82 -0.34 16.61 -0.77
CA ALA A 82 0.48 17.30 -1.75
C ALA A 82 1.50 16.37 -2.41
N HIS A 83 2.08 15.49 -1.63
CA HIS A 83 3.08 14.58 -2.15
C HIS A 83 2.48 13.50 -3.06
N HIS A 84 1.45 12.82 -2.59
CA HIS A 84 0.89 11.71 -3.35
C HIS A 84 -0.02 12.16 -4.49
N GLY A 85 -0.58 13.35 -4.40
CA GLY A 85 -1.45 13.86 -5.44
C GLY A 85 -0.78 14.69 -6.49
N LYS A 86 0.54 14.74 -6.49
CA LYS A 86 1.25 15.69 -7.28
C LYS A 86 1.06 15.57 -8.77
N ASP A 87 1.11 14.51 -9.39
CA ASP A 87 1.03 14.40 -10.83
C ASP A 87 -0.20 13.65 -11.30
N ILE A 88 -1.33 13.92 -10.68
CA ILE A 88 -2.54 13.20 -10.96
C ILE A 88 -3.48 14.00 -11.82
N ASN A 89 -4.02 13.37 -12.87
CA ASN A 89 -5.04 13.99 -13.67
C ASN A 89 -6.41 13.38 -13.46
N SER A 90 -6.57 12.57 -12.45
CA SER A 90 -7.85 11.97 -12.14
C SER A 90 -8.41 12.62 -10.89
N GLU A 91 -9.57 13.22 -10.99
CA GLU A 91 -10.22 13.82 -9.84
C GLU A 91 -10.62 12.75 -8.83
N LEU A 92 -11.04 11.60 -9.32
CA LEU A 92 -11.40 10.49 -8.44
C LEU A 92 -10.20 10.04 -7.62
N ALA A 93 -9.04 9.86 -8.28
CA ALA A 93 -7.84 9.46 -7.58
C ALA A 93 -7.44 10.52 -6.55
N ALA A 94 -7.54 11.78 -6.91
CA ALA A 94 -7.18 12.85 -5.99
C ALA A 94 -8.04 12.84 -4.73
N ARG A 95 -9.33 12.61 -4.88
CA ARG A 95 -10.21 12.54 -3.73
C ARG A 95 -9.90 11.38 -2.82
N TYR A 96 -9.60 10.23 -3.39
CA TYR A 96 -9.28 9.06 -2.58
C TYR A 96 -7.92 9.19 -1.91
N ILE A 97 -6.96 9.84 -2.58
CA ILE A 97 -5.68 10.11 -1.93
C ILE A 97 -5.89 11.06 -0.76
N GLN A 98 -6.70 12.09 -0.92
CA GLN A 98 -6.95 13.00 0.17
C GLN A 98 -7.58 12.27 1.35
N SER A 99 -8.57 11.43 1.09
CA SER A 99 -9.21 10.66 2.14
C SER A 99 -8.22 9.75 2.86
N ALA A 100 -7.36 9.08 2.11
CA ALA A 100 -6.37 8.20 2.71
C ALA A 100 -5.40 8.99 3.56
N CYS A 101 -4.99 10.15 3.09
CA CYS A 101 -4.08 10.97 3.87
C CYS A 101 -4.70 11.44 5.17
N TYR A 102 -5.99 11.81 5.14
CA TYR A 102 -6.64 12.22 6.37
C TYR A 102 -6.85 11.06 7.34
N LYS A 103 -6.94 9.85 6.83
CA LYS A 103 -7.06 8.69 7.71
C LYS A 103 -5.74 8.31 8.35
N LEU A 104 -4.66 8.46 7.61
CA LEU A 104 -3.37 7.96 8.06
C LEU A 104 -2.52 8.99 8.79
N TYR A 105 -2.71 10.26 8.50
CA TYR A 105 -1.82 11.28 9.05
C TYR A 105 -2.57 12.27 9.90
N ILE A 106 -1.84 12.98 10.72
CA ILE A 106 -2.40 13.98 11.58
C ILE A 106 -2.84 15.17 10.76
N ASN A 107 -4.03 15.68 11.04
CA ASN A 107 -4.53 16.83 10.35
C ASN A 107 -3.93 18.08 10.88
N ASN A 108 -3.33 18.82 10.03
CA ASN A 108 -2.87 20.13 10.41
C ASN A 108 -2.71 20.98 9.20
#